data_06a629a77505e0ce234aa6646006cb46
#
_entry.id   06a629a77505e0ce234aa6646006cb46
#
_cell.length_a   1.000
_cell.length_b   1.000
_cell.length_c   1.000
_cell.angle_alpha   90.00
_cell.angle_beta   90.00
_cell.angle_gamma   90.00
#
_symmetry.space_group_name_H-M   'P 1'
#
loop_
_entity.id
_entity.type
_entity.pdbx_description
1 polymer ?
#
loop_
_entity_poly.entity_id
_entity_poly.type
_entity_poly.pdbx_seq_one_letter_code
_entity_poly.pdbx_strand_id
1 'polypeptide(L)'
;MRSKSARWIGVCAVMGLLGSLPAVSAQNAAGTSLGSIRLPQRVTLGAQTLTAGTYTVRATNDPVEPVVGQGPDSHQWVEFVQGGEVRARALATKLTPGEVQEVADSGVPASGASRVEMLKGGDYLRVWINQGGTNYLVHLAVTPQ
;
A
#
# COMPACT_ATOMS: atom_id res chain seq x y z
N MET A 1 62.00 60.73 -4.17
CA MET A 1 62.55 59.67 -5.06
C MET A 1 61.78 58.39 -4.95
N ARG A 2 61.39 57.93 -6.10
CA ARG A 2 60.85 56.58 -6.39
C ARG A 2 59.54 56.15 -5.77
N SER A 3 58.49 56.40 -6.52
CA SER A 3 57.26 55.73 -6.70
C SER A 3 57.41 54.21 -6.74
N LYS A 4 56.57 53.47 -6.02
CA LYS A 4 56.22 52.06 -6.29
C LYS A 4 54.70 51.90 -6.27
N SER A 5 54.19 51.85 -7.46
CA SER A 5 52.83 51.52 -7.77
C SER A 5 52.48 50.08 -7.32
N ALA A 6 51.53 49.90 -6.41
CA ALA A 6 50.99 48.63 -6.10
C ALA A 6 49.72 48.44 -6.94
N ARG A 7 49.74 47.44 -7.83
CA ARG A 7 48.63 47.01 -8.67
C ARG A 7 47.70 46.18 -7.80
N TRP A 8 46.50 46.65 -7.65
CA TRP A 8 45.42 45.87 -7.03
C TRP A 8 44.83 44.96 -8.09
N ILE A 9 44.99 43.68 -7.89
CA ILE A 9 44.31 42.64 -8.67
C ILE A 9 42.99 42.37 -8.00
N GLY A 10 41.92 42.78 -8.68
CA GLY A 10 40.57 42.46 -8.24
C GLY A 10 40.29 40.98 -8.47
N VAL A 11 40.03 40.26 -7.39
CA VAL A 11 39.51 38.90 -7.46
C VAL A 11 37.98 38.99 -7.48
N CYS A 12 37.37 38.75 -8.64
CA CYS A 12 35.93 38.56 -8.74
C CYS A 12 35.57 37.19 -8.15
N ALA A 13 35.02 37.18 -6.96
CA ALA A 13 34.39 36.01 -6.39
C ALA A 13 33.04 35.81 -7.09
N VAL A 14 32.98 34.82 -7.99
CA VAL A 14 31.71 34.33 -8.53
C VAL A 14 31.06 33.47 -7.47
N MET A 15 30.08 34.01 -6.75
CA MET A 15 29.20 33.23 -5.91
C MET A 15 28.26 32.43 -6.79
N GLY A 16 28.58 31.15 -6.96
CA GLY A 16 27.66 30.17 -7.53
C GLY A 16 26.50 29.91 -6.56
N LEU A 17 25.31 30.42 -6.88
CA LEU A 17 24.07 30.00 -6.24
C LEU A 17 23.81 28.52 -6.63
N LEU A 18 24.19 27.61 -5.76
CA LEU A 18 23.70 26.24 -5.79
C LEU A 18 22.22 26.29 -5.36
N GLY A 19 21.35 26.37 -6.35
CA GLY A 19 19.92 26.21 -6.15
C GLY A 19 19.64 24.80 -5.63
N SER A 20 19.40 24.68 -4.34
CA SER A 20 18.85 23.46 -3.75
C SER A 20 17.45 23.27 -4.31
N LEU A 21 17.28 22.35 -5.24
CA LEU A 21 15.96 21.89 -5.65
C LEU A 21 15.32 21.24 -4.42
N PRO A 22 14.11 21.67 -4.01
CA PRO A 22 13.39 20.95 -2.98
C PRO A 22 13.14 19.55 -3.52
N ALA A 23 13.69 18.54 -2.87
CA ALA A 23 13.26 17.17 -3.06
C ALA A 23 11.78 17.14 -2.65
N VAL A 24 10.90 17.08 -3.64
CA VAL A 24 9.50 16.76 -3.40
C VAL A 24 9.50 15.32 -2.93
N SER A 25 9.61 15.16 -1.61
CA SER A 25 9.25 13.90 -0.98
C SER A 25 7.78 13.69 -1.31
N ALA A 26 7.48 12.77 -2.22
CA ALA A 26 6.16 12.23 -2.37
C ALA A 26 5.83 11.61 -1.02
N GLN A 27 5.18 12.37 -0.15
CA GLN A 27 4.52 11.85 1.02
C GLN A 27 3.37 11.00 0.48
N ASN A 28 3.67 9.70 0.25
CA ASN A 28 2.63 8.71 0.18
C ASN A 28 1.83 8.91 1.47
N ALA A 29 0.61 9.41 1.32
CA ALA A 29 -0.30 9.54 2.44
C ALA A 29 -0.33 8.16 3.09
N ALA A 30 0.28 8.06 4.28
CA ALA A 30 0.41 6.80 4.96
C ALA A 30 -0.99 6.33 5.29
N GLY A 31 -1.49 5.34 4.54
CA GLY A 31 -2.81 4.76 4.76
C GLY A 31 -2.88 4.14 6.16
N THR A 32 -4.08 3.97 6.67
CA THR A 32 -4.31 3.33 7.96
C THR A 32 -3.89 1.85 7.89
N SER A 33 -2.99 1.42 8.77
CA SER A 33 -2.61 0.01 8.85
C SER A 33 -3.80 -0.85 9.25
N LEU A 34 -4.06 -1.87 8.46
CA LEU A 34 -5.11 -2.88 8.72
C LEU A 34 -4.54 -4.13 9.40
N GLY A 35 -3.23 -4.35 9.30
CA GLY A 35 -2.56 -5.50 9.89
C GLY A 35 -1.52 -6.10 8.96
N SER A 36 -0.98 -7.25 9.36
CA SER A 36 -0.01 -8.01 8.57
C SER A 36 -0.61 -9.34 8.13
N ILE A 37 -0.23 -9.77 6.93
CA ILE A 37 -0.60 -11.07 6.36
C ILE A 37 0.66 -11.82 5.93
N ARG A 38 0.56 -13.15 5.88
CA ARG A 38 1.57 -14.00 5.28
C ARG A 38 0.99 -14.74 4.08
N LEU A 39 1.52 -14.45 2.89
CA LEU A 39 1.20 -15.19 1.68
C LEU A 39 2.01 -16.48 1.63
N PRO A 40 1.36 -17.64 1.51
CA PRO A 40 2.07 -18.93 1.47
C PRO A 40 2.73 -19.19 0.11
N GLN A 41 2.29 -18.52 -0.92
CA GLN A 41 2.73 -18.71 -2.30
C GLN A 41 2.61 -17.44 -3.14
N ARG A 42 3.10 -17.51 -4.36
CA ARG A 42 3.00 -16.41 -5.32
C ARG A 42 1.55 -16.21 -5.77
N VAL A 43 1.15 -14.94 -5.84
CA VAL A 43 -0.18 -14.52 -6.29
C VAL A 43 -0.07 -13.38 -7.28
N THR A 44 -1.11 -13.22 -8.10
CA THR A 44 -1.25 -12.11 -9.04
C THR A 44 -2.40 -11.22 -8.61
N LEU A 45 -2.20 -9.92 -8.75
CA LEU A 45 -3.16 -8.88 -8.44
C LEU A 45 -3.18 -7.86 -9.57
N GLY A 46 -4.13 -8.02 -10.49
CA GLY A 46 -4.10 -7.28 -11.76
C GLY A 46 -2.82 -7.58 -12.55
N ALA A 47 -2.04 -6.53 -12.86
CA ALA A 47 -0.75 -6.67 -13.54
C ALA A 47 0.45 -6.90 -12.59
N GLN A 48 0.21 -6.92 -11.28
CA GLN A 48 1.25 -7.02 -10.25
C GLN A 48 1.34 -8.45 -9.70
N THR A 49 2.54 -8.89 -9.37
CA THR A 49 2.79 -10.19 -8.77
C THR A 49 3.39 -10.01 -7.38
N LEU A 50 2.80 -10.66 -6.39
CA LEU A 50 3.32 -10.74 -5.03
C LEU A 50 3.95 -12.12 -4.81
N THR A 51 5.16 -12.16 -4.31
CA THR A 51 5.84 -13.40 -3.92
C THR A 51 5.34 -13.91 -2.57
N ALA A 52 5.61 -15.17 -2.26
CA ALA A 52 5.40 -15.68 -0.91
C ALA A 52 6.17 -14.81 0.11
N GLY A 53 5.55 -14.50 1.23
CA GLY A 53 6.18 -13.65 2.24
C GLY A 53 5.17 -12.90 3.12
N THR A 54 5.70 -12.07 4.01
CA THR A 54 4.89 -11.24 4.90
C THR A 54 4.74 -9.83 4.34
N TYR A 55 3.51 -9.32 4.37
CA TYR A 55 3.13 -8.00 3.90
C TYR A 55 2.34 -7.27 4.99
N THR A 56 2.58 -5.98 5.13
CA THR A 56 1.68 -5.10 5.85
C THR A 56 0.59 -4.64 4.87
N VAL A 57 -0.66 -4.74 5.28
CA VAL A 57 -1.80 -4.24 4.51
C VAL A 57 -2.26 -2.93 5.13
N ARG A 58 -2.45 -1.91 4.32
CA ARG A 58 -2.96 -0.61 4.77
C ARG A 58 -4.07 -0.11 3.86
N ALA A 59 -5.08 0.52 4.43
CA ALA A 59 -6.14 1.20 3.69
C ALA A 59 -5.65 2.58 3.24
N THR A 60 -6.01 2.98 2.03
CA THR A 60 -5.75 4.34 1.53
C THR A 60 -7.04 5.14 1.51
N ASN A 61 -6.93 6.46 1.44
CA ASN A 61 -8.09 7.37 1.34
C ASN A 61 -8.46 7.68 -0.12
N ASP A 62 -7.97 6.88 -1.06
CA ASP A 62 -8.30 7.07 -2.46
C ASP A 62 -9.78 6.81 -2.71
N PRO A 63 -10.43 7.63 -3.54
CA PRO A 63 -11.82 7.45 -3.86
C PRO A 63 -12.05 6.12 -4.59
N VAL A 64 -13.15 5.47 -4.26
CA VAL A 64 -13.61 4.26 -4.94
C VAL A 64 -14.76 4.66 -5.86
N GLU A 65 -14.69 4.25 -7.12
CA GLU A 65 -15.81 4.45 -8.04
C GLU A 65 -17.00 3.56 -7.58
N PRO A 66 -18.20 4.15 -7.48
CA PRO A 66 -19.38 3.38 -7.06
C PRO A 66 -19.68 2.26 -8.07
N VAL A 67 -19.86 1.05 -7.55
CA VAL A 67 -20.32 -0.08 -8.35
C VAL A 67 -21.84 -0.14 -8.28
N VAL A 68 -22.47 -0.33 -9.43
CA VAL A 68 -23.94 -0.39 -9.52
C VAL A 68 -24.47 -1.52 -8.62
N GLY A 69 -25.42 -1.19 -7.76
CA GLY A 69 -26.03 -2.14 -6.82
C GLY A 69 -25.26 -2.34 -5.51
N GLN A 70 -24.17 -1.63 -5.30
CA GLN A 70 -23.39 -1.66 -4.05
C GLN A 70 -23.40 -0.29 -3.36
N GLY A 71 -23.33 -0.31 -2.03
CA GLY A 71 -23.22 0.92 -1.24
C GLY A 71 -21.88 1.63 -1.48
N PRO A 72 -21.80 2.96 -1.32
CA PRO A 72 -20.58 3.73 -1.57
C PRO A 72 -19.42 3.32 -0.65
N ASP A 73 -19.73 2.78 0.52
CA ASP A 73 -18.75 2.38 1.53
C ASP A 73 -18.41 0.87 1.51
N SER A 74 -18.91 0.13 0.51
CA SER A 74 -18.69 -1.32 0.45
C SER A 74 -17.29 -1.73 0.00
N HIS A 75 -16.49 -0.79 -0.47
CA HIS A 75 -15.13 -1.05 -0.95
C HIS A 75 -14.12 -0.06 -0.38
N GLN A 76 -12.85 -0.50 -0.34
CA GLN A 76 -11.72 0.29 0.14
C GLN A 76 -10.46 -0.09 -0.63
N TRP A 77 -9.74 0.90 -1.12
CA TRP A 77 -8.40 0.65 -1.65
C TRP A 77 -7.45 0.24 -0.54
N VAL A 78 -6.74 -0.84 -0.76
CA VAL A 78 -5.69 -1.33 0.13
C VAL A 78 -4.38 -1.52 -0.61
N GLU A 79 -3.29 -1.36 0.11
CA GLU A 79 -1.93 -1.54 -0.39
C GLU A 79 -1.24 -2.65 0.38
N PHE A 80 -0.53 -3.50 -0.36
CA PHE A 80 0.36 -4.52 0.17
C PHE A 80 1.77 -3.97 0.20
N VAL A 81 2.31 -3.78 1.39
CA VAL A 81 3.61 -3.15 1.63
C VAL A 81 4.60 -4.18 2.13
N GLN A 82 5.78 -4.21 1.56
CA GLN A 82 6.90 -5.06 1.99
C GLN A 82 8.20 -4.27 1.91
N GLY A 83 8.98 -4.28 2.99
CA GLY A 83 10.22 -3.53 3.05
C GLY A 83 10.06 -2.01 2.92
N GLY A 84 8.91 -1.47 3.35
CA GLY A 84 8.58 -0.05 3.25
C GLY A 84 8.06 0.39 1.87
N GLU A 85 8.02 -0.52 0.89
CA GLU A 85 7.57 -0.23 -0.48
C GLU A 85 6.19 -0.85 -0.74
N VAL A 86 5.35 -0.12 -1.47
CA VAL A 86 4.07 -0.63 -1.97
C VAL A 86 4.38 -1.61 -3.11
N ARG A 87 4.00 -2.87 -2.92
CA ARG A 87 4.21 -3.94 -3.91
C ARG A 87 3.01 -4.14 -4.82
N ALA A 88 1.81 -3.95 -4.27
CA ALA A 88 0.57 -4.03 -5.03
C ALA A 88 -0.56 -3.25 -4.36
N ARG A 89 -1.59 -2.95 -5.14
CA ARG A 89 -2.85 -2.35 -4.67
C ARG A 89 -4.02 -3.22 -5.09
N ALA A 90 -5.02 -3.29 -4.22
CA ALA A 90 -6.26 -4.02 -4.48
C ALA A 90 -7.46 -3.25 -3.96
N LEU A 91 -8.60 -3.58 -4.51
CA LEU A 91 -9.87 -3.15 -3.97
C LEU A 91 -10.36 -4.23 -3.00
N ALA A 92 -10.41 -3.89 -1.70
CA ALA A 92 -10.97 -4.76 -0.67
C ALA A 92 -12.47 -4.53 -0.56
N THR A 93 -13.23 -5.60 -0.34
CA THR A 93 -14.65 -5.52 0.02
C THR A 93 -14.75 -5.35 1.53
N LYS A 94 -15.47 -4.35 1.99
CA LYS A 94 -15.85 -4.20 3.40
C LYS A 94 -17.16 -4.94 3.62
N LEU A 95 -17.13 -5.89 4.54
CA LEU A 95 -18.31 -6.69 4.88
C LEU A 95 -19.09 -6.05 6.02
N THR A 96 -20.39 -5.98 5.84
CA THR A 96 -21.33 -5.72 6.94
C THR A 96 -21.45 -6.93 7.87
N PRO A 97 -21.91 -6.78 9.12
CA PRO A 97 -22.09 -7.90 10.03
C PRO A 97 -22.98 -9.04 9.49
N GLY A 98 -23.96 -8.72 8.65
CA GLY A 98 -24.81 -9.72 7.99
C GLY A 98 -24.04 -10.52 6.94
N GLU A 99 -23.33 -9.83 6.04
CA GLU A 99 -22.52 -10.45 5.00
C GLU A 99 -21.39 -11.31 5.57
N VAL A 100 -20.84 -10.92 6.72
CA VAL A 100 -19.84 -11.72 7.43
C VAL A 100 -20.35 -13.12 7.73
N GLN A 101 -21.59 -13.26 8.18
CA GLN A 101 -22.18 -14.55 8.51
C GLN A 101 -22.39 -15.44 7.28
N GLU A 102 -22.66 -14.83 6.13
CA GLU A 102 -22.85 -15.56 4.86
C GLU A 102 -21.53 -16.06 4.27
N VAL A 103 -20.45 -15.33 4.49
CA VAL A 103 -19.13 -15.62 3.88
C VAL A 103 -18.23 -16.45 4.80
N ALA A 104 -18.48 -16.44 6.11
CA ALA A 104 -17.61 -17.01 7.13
C ALA A 104 -17.93 -18.48 7.44
N ASP A 105 -17.61 -19.41 6.54
CA ASP A 105 -17.74 -20.85 6.82
C ASP A 105 -16.92 -21.30 8.04
N SER A 106 -15.78 -20.66 8.30
CA SER A 106 -14.84 -21.02 9.38
C SER A 106 -14.79 -19.99 10.52
N GLY A 107 -15.77 -19.10 10.59
CA GLY A 107 -15.78 -17.96 11.51
C GLY A 107 -14.87 -16.82 11.04
N VAL A 108 -14.98 -15.67 11.69
CA VAL A 108 -14.19 -14.46 11.41
C VAL A 108 -12.89 -14.47 12.20
N PRO A 109 -11.82 -13.86 11.67
CA PRO A 109 -10.64 -13.55 12.48
C PRO A 109 -11.03 -12.65 13.66
N ALA A 110 -10.35 -12.80 14.79
CA ALA A 110 -10.51 -11.89 15.92
C ALA A 110 -10.17 -10.45 15.52
N SER A 111 -10.70 -9.46 16.24
CA SER A 111 -10.37 -8.06 16.00
C SER A 111 -8.86 -7.84 16.10
N GLY A 112 -8.28 -7.16 15.11
CA GLY A 112 -6.83 -6.98 14.95
C GLY A 112 -6.09 -8.16 14.31
N ALA A 113 -6.79 -9.23 13.97
CA ALA A 113 -6.20 -10.41 13.33
C ALA A 113 -6.52 -10.48 11.83
N SER A 114 -5.72 -11.27 11.13
CA SER A 114 -5.90 -11.58 9.72
C SER A 114 -5.81 -13.08 9.47
N ARG A 115 -6.40 -13.52 8.36
CA ARG A 115 -6.33 -14.90 7.90
C ARG A 115 -6.16 -14.92 6.39
N VAL A 116 -5.32 -15.83 5.92
CA VAL A 116 -5.17 -16.13 4.49
C VAL A 116 -5.58 -17.58 4.29
N GLU A 117 -6.52 -17.81 3.41
CA GLU A 117 -7.07 -19.13 3.14
C GLU A 117 -7.15 -19.40 1.65
N MET A 118 -6.88 -20.65 1.28
CA MET A 118 -7.05 -21.12 -0.10
C MET A 118 -8.53 -21.39 -0.33
N LEU A 119 -9.10 -20.80 -1.37
CA LEU A 119 -10.46 -21.11 -1.78
C LEU A 119 -10.54 -22.48 -2.46
N LYS A 120 -11.73 -23.06 -2.40
CA LYS A 120 -12.02 -24.32 -3.09
C LYS A 120 -11.73 -24.18 -4.58
N GLY A 121 -10.91 -25.10 -5.11
CA GLY A 121 -10.41 -25.03 -6.48
C GLY A 121 -8.94 -24.65 -6.59
N GLY A 122 -8.39 -23.96 -5.59
CA GLY A 122 -6.95 -23.63 -5.53
C GLY A 122 -6.52 -22.45 -6.39
N ASP A 123 -7.46 -21.79 -7.09
CA ASP A 123 -7.16 -20.71 -8.03
C ASP A 123 -7.03 -19.34 -7.34
N TYR A 124 -7.55 -19.22 -6.12
CA TYR A 124 -7.56 -17.96 -5.36
C TYR A 124 -7.18 -18.17 -3.89
N LEU A 125 -6.44 -17.21 -3.35
CA LEU A 125 -6.32 -16.96 -1.93
C LEU A 125 -7.32 -15.88 -1.52
N ARG A 126 -8.02 -16.10 -0.42
CA ARG A 126 -8.83 -15.10 0.24
C ARG A 126 -8.04 -14.53 1.43
N VAL A 127 -7.81 -13.24 1.42
CA VAL A 127 -7.25 -12.51 2.55
C VAL A 127 -8.39 -11.88 3.31
N TRP A 128 -8.49 -12.20 4.59
CA TRP A 128 -9.48 -11.65 5.50
C TRP A 128 -8.78 -10.88 6.61
N ILE A 129 -9.14 -9.63 6.80
CA ILE A 129 -8.58 -8.77 7.85
C ILE A 129 -9.73 -8.18 8.66
N ASN A 130 -9.69 -8.36 9.97
CA ASN A 130 -10.62 -7.74 10.89
C ASN A 130 -9.91 -6.61 11.64
N GLN A 131 -10.17 -5.38 11.27
CA GLN A 131 -9.60 -4.20 11.94
C GLN A 131 -10.70 -3.42 12.65
N GLY A 132 -10.66 -3.45 13.99
CA GLY A 132 -11.61 -2.72 14.82
C GLY A 132 -13.08 -3.12 14.61
N GLY A 133 -13.34 -4.37 14.23
CA GLY A 133 -14.69 -4.88 13.93
C GLY A 133 -15.12 -4.70 12.46
N THR A 134 -14.38 -3.94 11.66
CA THR A 134 -14.58 -3.88 10.21
C THR A 134 -13.83 -5.02 9.54
N ASN A 135 -14.53 -5.78 8.71
CA ASN A 135 -13.98 -6.92 8.00
C ASN A 135 -13.68 -6.54 6.54
N TYR A 136 -12.44 -6.76 6.13
CA TYR A 136 -11.96 -6.51 4.78
C TYR A 136 -11.63 -7.82 4.09
N LEU A 137 -12.15 -8.02 2.90
CA LEU A 137 -11.85 -9.17 2.05
C LEU A 137 -11.10 -8.75 0.79
N VAL A 138 -10.03 -9.48 0.47
CA VAL A 138 -9.33 -9.36 -0.80
C VAL A 138 -9.12 -10.75 -1.39
N HIS A 139 -9.43 -10.90 -2.68
CA HIS A 139 -9.18 -12.12 -3.42
C HIS A 139 -7.94 -11.94 -4.30
N LEU A 140 -6.99 -12.86 -4.19
CA LEU A 140 -5.72 -12.85 -4.90
C LEU A 140 -5.65 -14.10 -5.78
N ALA A 141 -5.47 -13.93 -7.08
CA ALA A 141 -5.33 -15.06 -7.98
C ALA A 141 -3.99 -15.77 -7.72
N VAL A 142 -4.03 -17.08 -7.61
CA VAL A 142 -2.82 -17.90 -7.48
C VAL A 142 -2.12 -17.97 -8.83
N THR A 143 -0.83 -17.69 -8.83
CA THR A 143 -0.01 -17.85 -10.04
C THR A 143 0.34 -19.32 -10.21
N PRO A 144 -0.04 -19.98 -11.32
CA PRO A 144 0.42 -21.33 -11.61
C PRO A 144 1.95 -21.40 -11.60
N GLN A 145 2.50 -22.48 -11.05
CA GLN A 145 3.94 -22.74 -11.06
C GLN A 145 4.36 -23.36 -12.38
#